data_9fd7581efda8e2c97ad7e9b8048257b3
#
_entry.id   9fd7581efda8e2c97ad7e9b8048257b3
#
_cell.length_a   1.000
_cell.length_b   1.000
_cell.length_c   1.000
_cell.angle_alpha   90.00
_cell.angle_beta   90.00
_cell.angle_gamma   90.00
#
_symmetry.space_group_name_H-M   'P 1'
#
loop_
_entity.id
_entity.type
_entity.pdbx_description
1 polymer ?
#
loop_
_entity_poly.entity_id
_entity_poly.type
_entity_poly.pdbx_seq_one_letter_code
_entity_poly.pdbx_strand_id
1 'polypeptide(L)' 'MLAEGDSRHLMVVNLSDAPSQARVQLPWDDLKGRSWRLQDVFTSSVYERDGDEMRGPGFYVDLPAWGFHFLEWL' A
#
# COMPACT_ATOMS: atom_id res chain seq x y z
N MET A 1 -1.11 12.72 3.22
CA MET A 1 -0.44 11.50 2.73
C MET A 1 -0.57 11.45 1.22
N LEU A 2 0.51 11.17 0.54
CA LEU A 2 0.56 11.04 -0.92
C LEU A 2 0.74 9.57 -1.29
N ALA A 3 -0.04 9.09 -2.28
CA ALA A 3 0.08 7.73 -2.77
C ALA A 3 -0.05 7.70 -4.29
N GLU A 4 0.79 6.91 -4.93
CA GLU A 4 0.82 6.74 -6.38
C GLU A 4 1.07 5.29 -6.72
N GLY A 5 0.31 4.73 -7.67
CA GLY A 5 0.43 3.34 -8.07
C GLY A 5 0.56 3.20 -9.57
N ASP A 6 1.51 2.38 -10.03
CA ASP A 6 1.75 2.10 -11.45
C ASP A 6 2.48 0.76 -11.58
N SER A 7 2.15 -0.01 -12.62
CA SER A 7 2.81 -1.28 -12.96
C SER A 7 2.93 -2.24 -11.76
N ARG A 8 1.90 -2.31 -10.93
CA ARG A 8 1.86 -3.10 -9.70
C ARG A 8 2.86 -2.65 -8.64
N HIS A 9 3.22 -1.38 -8.67
CA HIS A 9 3.98 -0.73 -7.61
C HIS A 9 3.10 0.33 -6.94
N LEU A 10 3.29 0.54 -5.66
CA LEU A 10 2.61 1.59 -4.91
C LEU A 10 3.62 2.33 -4.05
N MET A 11 3.69 3.64 -4.21
CA MET A 11 4.45 4.51 -3.33
C MET A 11 3.49 5.28 -2.43
N VAL A 12 3.72 5.23 -1.12
CA VAL A 12 2.95 5.99 -0.13
C VAL A 12 3.89 6.76 0.76
N VAL A 13 3.66 8.06 0.91
CA VAL A 13 4.51 8.95 1.70
C VAL A 13 3.65 9.73 2.68
N ASN A 14 4.07 9.75 3.93
CA ASN A 14 3.47 10.63 4.93
C ASN A 14 4.25 11.95 4.97
N LEU A 15 3.69 13.00 4.39
CA LEU A 15 4.29 14.33 4.31
C LEU A 15 3.90 15.20 5.52
N SER A 16 3.86 14.60 6.71
CA SER A 16 3.46 15.26 7.95
C SER A 16 4.46 14.96 9.04
N ASP A 17 4.55 15.84 10.03
CA ASP A 17 5.38 15.65 11.21
C ASP A 17 4.70 14.82 12.31
N ALA A 18 3.57 14.20 12.00
CA ALA A 18 2.85 13.32 12.90
C ALA A 18 2.54 11.99 12.23
N PRO A 19 2.41 10.89 12.98
CA PRO A 19 1.97 9.61 12.42
C PRO A 19 0.60 9.75 11.74
N SER A 20 0.37 8.98 10.68
CA SER A 20 -0.88 9.03 9.92
C SER A 20 -1.29 7.66 9.46
N GLN A 21 -2.60 7.45 9.42
CA GLN A 21 -3.23 6.22 8.92
C GLN A 21 -4.16 6.58 7.77
N ALA A 22 -4.26 5.72 6.78
CA ALA A 22 -5.15 5.95 5.64
C ALA A 22 -5.52 4.64 4.95
N ARG A 23 -6.62 4.69 4.18
CA ARG A 23 -6.99 3.66 3.21
C ARG A 23 -6.74 4.22 1.82
N VAL A 24 -5.88 3.53 1.05
CA VAL A 24 -5.49 3.97 -0.29
C VAL A 24 -6.29 3.19 -1.32
N GLN A 25 -7.00 3.90 -2.18
CA GLN A 25 -7.72 3.28 -3.30
C GLN A 25 -6.73 2.93 -4.41
N LEU A 26 -6.73 1.66 -4.81
CA LEU A 26 -5.82 1.16 -5.84
C LEU A 26 -6.52 1.14 -7.20
N PRO A 27 -5.77 1.41 -8.29
CA PRO A 27 -6.35 1.48 -9.63
C PRO A 27 -6.59 0.12 -10.28
N TRP A 28 -6.28 -0.97 -9.60
CA TRP A 28 -6.35 -2.31 -10.18
C TRP A 28 -7.65 -3.01 -9.78
N ASP A 29 -8.36 -3.57 -10.76
CA ASP A 29 -9.65 -4.24 -10.55
C ASP A 29 -9.54 -5.73 -10.27
N ASP A 30 -8.41 -6.33 -10.57
CA ASP A 30 -8.21 -7.78 -10.47
C ASP A 30 -7.70 -8.25 -9.11
N LEU A 31 -7.66 -7.38 -8.12
CA LEU A 31 -7.21 -7.73 -6.76
C LEU A 31 -8.22 -8.61 -6.03
N LYS A 32 -9.49 -8.50 -6.37
CA LYS A 32 -10.59 -9.17 -5.70
C LYS A 32 -10.49 -10.68 -5.85
N GLY A 33 -10.85 -11.41 -4.80
CA GLY A 33 -11.00 -12.85 -4.82
C GLY A 33 -9.78 -13.64 -4.44
N ARG A 34 -8.67 -13.00 -4.04
CA ARG A 34 -7.48 -13.73 -3.60
C ARG A 34 -6.61 -12.90 -2.68
N SER A 35 -5.68 -13.56 -1.99
CA SER A 35 -4.64 -12.89 -1.22
C SER A 35 -3.47 -12.52 -2.12
N TRP A 36 -2.80 -11.44 -1.78
CA TRP A 36 -1.66 -10.92 -2.52
C TRP A 36 -0.45 -10.77 -1.61
N ARG A 37 0.73 -10.96 -2.17
CA ARG A 37 1.99 -10.65 -1.51
C ARG A 37 2.54 -9.35 -2.05
N LEU A 38 2.96 -8.49 -1.14
CA LEU A 38 3.56 -7.21 -1.44
C LEU A 38 4.93 -7.15 -0.80
N GLN A 39 5.93 -6.72 -1.55
CA GLN A 39 7.29 -6.58 -1.04
C GLN A 39 7.69 -5.11 -1.02
N ASP A 40 8.19 -4.63 0.12
CA ASP A 40 8.79 -3.32 0.21
C ASP A 40 10.13 -3.33 -0.53
N VAL A 41 10.29 -2.46 -1.52
CA VAL A 41 11.47 -2.43 -2.38
C VAL A 41 12.73 -2.05 -1.61
N PHE A 42 12.61 -1.23 -0.56
CA PHE A 42 13.75 -0.74 0.20
C PHE A 42 14.14 -1.65 1.36
N THR A 43 13.18 -2.25 2.03
CA THR A 43 13.44 -3.06 3.23
C THR A 43 13.38 -4.55 2.97
N SER A 44 12.88 -4.98 1.82
CA SER A 44 12.64 -6.38 1.46
C SER A 44 11.60 -7.09 2.35
N SER A 45 10.88 -6.34 3.18
CA SER A 45 9.80 -6.91 3.99
C SER A 45 8.65 -7.34 3.10
N VAL A 46 8.06 -8.49 3.40
CA VAL A 46 6.93 -9.03 2.63
C VAL A 46 5.68 -8.95 3.48
N TYR A 47 4.61 -8.44 2.90
CA TYR A 47 3.29 -8.35 3.52
C TYR A 47 2.30 -9.18 2.73
N GLU A 48 1.37 -9.82 3.44
CA GLU A 48 0.26 -10.52 2.82
C GLU A 48 -1.02 -9.75 3.10
N ARG A 49 -1.81 -9.50 2.06
CA ARG A 49 -3.04 -8.72 2.18
C ARG A 49 -4.16 -9.36 1.37
N ASP A 50 -5.37 -9.20 1.90
CA ASP A 50 -6.59 -9.67 1.25
C ASP A 50 -6.95 -8.73 0.10
N GLY A 51 -7.13 -9.30 -1.10
CA GLY A 51 -7.48 -8.53 -2.28
C GLY A 51 -8.86 -7.89 -2.19
N ASP A 52 -9.83 -8.54 -1.55
CA ASP A 52 -11.15 -7.95 -1.35
C ASP A 52 -11.10 -6.72 -0.45
N GLU A 53 -10.28 -6.75 0.60
CA GLU A 53 -10.08 -5.60 1.48
C GLU A 53 -9.41 -4.46 0.74
N MET A 54 -8.37 -4.75 -0.04
CA MET A 54 -7.65 -3.73 -0.81
C MET A 54 -8.53 -3.09 -1.87
N ARG A 55 -9.41 -3.87 -2.50
CA ARG A 55 -10.28 -3.38 -3.58
C ARG A 55 -11.49 -2.63 -3.04
N GLY A 56 -12.06 -3.08 -1.94
CA GLY A 56 -13.24 -2.46 -1.32
C GLY A 56 -12.89 -1.25 -0.46
N PRO A 57 -12.61 -1.45 0.85
CA PRO A 57 -12.25 -0.34 1.75
C PRO A 57 -10.98 0.39 1.35
N GLY A 58 -10.07 -0.27 0.65
CA GLY A 58 -8.79 0.26 0.26
C GLY A 58 -7.63 -0.38 1.02
N PHE A 59 -6.41 -0.15 0.53
CA PHE A 59 -5.20 -0.65 1.15
C PHE A 59 -4.90 0.17 2.42
N TYR A 60 -4.90 -0.49 3.57
CA TYR A 60 -4.62 0.18 4.84
C TYR A 60 -3.12 0.44 4.98
N VAL A 61 -2.76 1.67 5.33
CA VAL A 61 -1.40 2.05 5.65
C VAL A 61 -1.35 2.80 6.97
N ASP A 62 -0.26 2.61 7.71
CA ASP A 62 0.03 3.30 8.97
C ASP A 62 1.50 3.68 8.92
N LEU A 63 1.77 4.97 8.77
CA LEU A 63 3.12 5.49 8.60
C LEU A 63 3.48 6.45 9.73
N PRO A 64 4.71 6.35 10.27
CA PRO A 64 5.23 7.36 11.17
C PRO A 64 5.40 8.70 10.44
N ALA A 65 5.69 9.75 11.20
CA ALA A 65 6.01 11.05 10.61
C ALA A 65 7.10 10.89 9.56
N TRP A 66 6.87 11.48 8.37
CA TRP A 66 7.78 11.41 7.22
C TRP A 66 8.10 10.00 6.73
N GLY A 67 7.34 9.00 7.19
CA GLY A 67 7.51 7.61 6.76
C GLY A 67 7.04 7.38 5.33
N PHE A 68 7.48 6.27 4.75
CA PHE A 68 7.06 5.91 3.39
C PHE A 68 7.09 4.40 3.18
N HIS A 69 6.34 3.95 2.17
CA HIS A 69 6.42 2.60 1.61
C HIS A 69 6.59 2.69 0.11
N PHE A 70 7.39 1.80 -0.44
CA PHE A 70 7.43 1.54 -1.88
C PHE A 70 7.21 0.05 -2.06
N LEU A 71 5.99 -0.32 -2.46
CA LEU A 71 5.54 -1.71 -2.48
C LEU A 71 5.41 -2.24 -3.89
N GLU A 72 5.85 -3.48 -4.08
CA GLU A 72 5.68 -4.22 -5.33
C GLU A 72 4.76 -5.41 -5.08
N TRP A 73 3.77 -5.59 -5.95
CA TRP A 73 2.89 -6.77 -5.94
C TRP A 73 3.60 -7.94 -6.60
N LEU A 74 3.79 -9.01 -5.86
CA LEU A 74 4.47 -10.20 -6.36
C LEU A 74 3.55 -11.16 -7.13
#